data_3c095a51298918c605a5881662fa0289
#
_entry.id   3c095a51298918c605a5881662fa0289
#
_cell.length_a   1.000
_cell.length_b   1.000
_cell.length_c   1.000
_cell.angle_alpha   90.00
_cell.angle_beta   90.00
_cell.angle_gamma   90.00
#
_symmetry.space_group_name_H-M   'P 1'
#
loop_
_entity.id
_entity.type
_entity.pdbx_description
1 polymer ?
#
loop_
_entity_poly.entity_id
_entity_poly.type
_entity_poly.pdbx_seq_one_letter_code
_entity_poly.pdbx_strand_id
1 'polypeptide(L)'
;MGLKYFSIITTAALMASFYACSSDVNGAHENEITSSSESTNHSSSEIASSSNVEPLSSFDSVSSSSAMSSSSAEQSSSSSNVPVDPNILWSDEFNGTAIDTSKWTFEIGDHGWGNNEWEYYTDRAENAYVKDGILHIRANKEIFESAKYTSARMITKGKFSFFYGTIEARIALPVGKGIWPAFWMLGDNIDEVSWPACGEIDIIEAINDESVVYGTHHWAHDGTHANYGNSTRDYYGTSYPMDISEFHTYKMTWDKNAIAMYVDDFKYQEIAIAEAGDMDTFHKKFFFILNVAVAGTWPGFEVDDTQFPTEMLVDYIRVYKNTSN
;
A
#
# COMPACT_ATOMS: atom_id res chain seq x y z
N MET A 1 -32.27 -21.30 -28.32
CA MET A 1 -31.07 -22.14 -28.50
C MET A 1 -30.08 -21.35 -29.33
N GLY A 2 -29.02 -20.87 -28.72
CA GLY A 2 -27.95 -20.11 -29.36
C GLY A 2 -26.82 -20.02 -28.35
N LEU A 3 -25.91 -21.01 -28.37
CA LEU A 3 -24.66 -20.97 -27.61
C LEU A 3 -23.83 -19.80 -28.13
N LYS A 4 -23.56 -18.83 -27.28
CA LYS A 4 -22.52 -17.84 -27.54
C LYS A 4 -21.22 -18.38 -26.94
N TYR A 5 -20.30 -18.76 -27.81
CA TYR A 5 -18.93 -19.07 -27.46
C TYR A 5 -18.25 -17.78 -26.97
N PHE A 6 -17.83 -17.76 -25.70
CA PHE A 6 -16.91 -16.77 -25.18
C PHE A 6 -15.51 -17.11 -25.68
N SER A 7 -14.97 -16.23 -26.52
CA SER A 7 -13.58 -16.28 -26.94
C SER A 7 -12.73 -15.68 -25.83
N ILE A 8 -11.98 -16.50 -25.14
CA ILE A 8 -10.98 -16.06 -24.17
C ILE A 8 -9.80 -15.51 -24.98
N ILE A 9 -9.66 -14.20 -25.01
CA ILE A 9 -8.45 -13.55 -25.52
C ILE A 9 -7.46 -13.53 -24.35
N THR A 10 -6.58 -14.51 -24.32
CA THR A 10 -5.40 -14.52 -23.45
C THR A 10 -4.40 -13.50 -23.97
N THR A 11 -4.35 -12.35 -23.34
CA THR A 11 -3.19 -11.45 -23.46
C THR A 11 -2.12 -12.00 -22.52
N ALA A 12 -1.24 -12.83 -23.05
CA ALA A 12 -0.11 -13.39 -22.33
C ALA A 12 0.89 -12.27 -22.01
N ALA A 13 0.89 -11.78 -20.79
CA ALA A 13 2.07 -11.13 -20.22
C ALA A 13 3.05 -12.26 -19.85
N LEU A 14 4.12 -12.36 -20.63
CA LEU A 14 5.17 -13.37 -20.49
C LEU A 14 5.99 -13.02 -19.23
N MET A 15 5.68 -13.65 -18.09
CA MET A 15 6.59 -13.68 -16.94
C MET A 15 7.41 -14.96 -17.03
N ALA A 16 8.67 -14.82 -17.43
CA ALA A 16 9.63 -15.91 -17.44
C ALA A 16 10.14 -16.16 -16.02
N SER A 17 9.63 -17.21 -15.39
CA SER A 17 10.18 -17.75 -14.16
C SER A 17 11.42 -18.56 -14.48
N PHE A 18 12.61 -18.04 -14.19
CA PHE A 18 13.84 -18.83 -14.21
C PHE A 18 14.06 -19.48 -12.85
N TYR A 19 13.77 -20.77 -12.75
CA TYR A 19 14.32 -21.65 -11.75
C TYR A 19 15.74 -22.03 -12.19
N ALA A 20 16.75 -21.56 -11.49
CA ALA A 20 18.12 -22.06 -11.65
C ALA A 20 18.35 -23.18 -10.63
N CYS A 21 18.43 -24.38 -11.12
CA CYS A 21 18.91 -25.54 -10.37
C CYS A 21 20.45 -25.55 -10.41
N SER A 22 21.09 -25.56 -9.25
CA SER A 22 22.52 -25.71 -9.05
C SER A 22 22.96 -27.15 -9.33
N SER A 23 24.03 -27.33 -10.09
CA SER A 23 24.89 -28.50 -9.98
C SER A 23 26.33 -28.11 -10.29
N ASP A 24 27.20 -28.38 -9.28
CA ASP A 24 28.66 -28.25 -9.32
C ASP A 24 29.31 -29.06 -10.44
N VAL A 25 30.41 -28.53 -11.00
CA VAL A 25 31.66 -29.30 -11.24
C VAL A 25 32.85 -28.33 -11.41
N ASN A 26 33.99 -28.73 -10.79
CA ASN A 26 35.33 -28.13 -10.74
C ASN A 26 36.01 -27.92 -12.10
N GLY A 27 36.96 -26.96 -12.11
CA GLY A 27 38.03 -26.92 -13.09
C GLY A 27 38.86 -25.63 -13.04
N ALA A 28 40.02 -25.71 -12.40
CA ALA A 28 41.04 -24.66 -12.30
C ALA A 28 41.70 -24.37 -13.67
N HIS A 29 42.13 -23.13 -13.89
CA HIS A 29 43.46 -22.79 -14.38
C HIS A 29 43.79 -21.30 -14.24
N GLU A 30 44.99 -21.08 -13.72
CA GLU A 30 45.72 -19.82 -13.51
C GLU A 30 46.14 -19.15 -14.82
N ASN A 31 46.40 -17.83 -14.76
CA ASN A 31 47.60 -17.03 -15.07
C ASN A 31 47.18 -15.58 -15.32
N GLU A 32 47.58 -14.69 -14.48
CA GLU A 32 48.81 -13.93 -14.27
C GLU A 32 49.07 -12.79 -15.26
N ILE A 33 49.29 -11.59 -14.64
CA ILE A 33 50.28 -10.52 -14.91
C ILE A 33 49.91 -9.54 -16.05
N THR A 34 49.94 -8.21 -15.88
CA THR A 34 50.85 -7.16 -15.37
C THR A 34 50.17 -5.78 -15.51
N SER A 35 50.17 -4.95 -14.53
CA SER A 35 50.99 -3.78 -14.12
C SER A 35 51.14 -2.63 -15.12
N SER A 36 50.84 -1.44 -14.69
CA SER A 36 51.64 -0.23 -14.43
C SER A 36 50.77 1.03 -14.47
N SER A 37 50.60 1.73 -13.35
CA SER A 37 51.30 2.93 -12.88
C SER A 37 51.31 4.09 -13.87
N GLU A 38 50.79 5.24 -13.48
CA GLU A 38 51.51 6.34 -12.94
C GLU A 38 50.60 7.51 -12.53
N SER A 39 50.95 8.04 -11.40
CA SER A 39 50.56 9.24 -10.71
C SER A 39 51.00 10.53 -11.44
N THR A 40 50.31 11.63 -11.20
CA THR A 40 50.97 12.92 -10.87
C THR A 40 50.03 13.86 -10.12
N ASN A 41 50.59 14.37 -9.04
CA ASN A 41 50.14 15.44 -8.16
C ASN A 41 50.22 16.82 -8.83
N HIS A 42 49.47 17.78 -8.28
CA HIS A 42 49.89 19.08 -7.68
C HIS A 42 48.64 19.90 -7.38
N SER A 43 48.44 20.25 -6.18
CA SER A 43 48.91 21.17 -5.12
C SER A 43 48.25 22.54 -5.16
N SER A 44 47.57 22.80 -4.06
CA SER A 44 47.55 23.96 -3.18
C SER A 44 47.36 25.37 -3.71
N SER A 45 46.43 26.10 -3.15
CA SER A 45 46.78 27.27 -2.33
C SER A 45 45.54 27.80 -1.56
N GLU A 46 45.78 27.93 -0.27
CA GLU A 46 45.05 28.74 0.70
C GLU A 46 45.08 30.22 0.34
N ILE A 47 44.14 30.99 0.86
CA ILE A 47 44.40 32.20 1.68
C ILE A 47 43.14 32.62 2.40
N ALA A 48 43.35 32.86 3.70
CA ALA A 48 42.43 33.27 4.75
C ALA A 48 42.26 34.79 4.83
N SER A 49 41.38 35.16 5.71
CA SER A 49 41.32 36.26 6.71
C SER A 49 40.11 37.15 6.52
N SER A 50 39.28 37.21 7.52
CA SER A 50 39.20 37.87 8.81
C SER A 50 38.53 39.24 8.69
N SER A 51 37.54 39.56 9.43
CA SER A 51 37.45 40.16 10.73
C SER A 51 36.13 40.89 10.93
N ASN A 52 35.50 40.60 12.05
CA ASN A 52 35.01 41.47 13.12
C ASN A 52 34.20 42.74 12.78
N VAL A 53 33.05 42.90 13.45
CA VAL A 53 32.86 43.76 14.64
C VAL A 53 31.36 43.75 15.07
N GLU A 54 31.10 43.43 16.34
CA GLU A 54 29.94 43.83 17.17
C GLU A 54 30.17 45.26 17.68
N PRO A 55 29.32 45.82 18.59
CA PRO A 55 27.94 45.57 19.07
C PRO A 55 27.12 46.87 19.36
N LEU A 56 26.01 46.68 20.16
CA LEU A 56 25.28 47.65 21.02
C LEU A 56 24.16 48.51 20.39
N SER A 57 22.95 48.41 20.88
CA SER A 57 22.46 49.02 22.14
C SER A 57 21.00 48.69 22.43
N SER A 58 20.77 48.43 23.70
CA SER A 58 19.59 48.43 24.52
C SER A 58 18.68 49.64 24.40
N PHE A 59 17.34 49.44 24.65
CA PHE A 59 16.47 50.27 25.48
C PHE A 59 15.15 49.57 25.75
N ASP A 60 14.94 49.24 26.94
CA ASP A 60 14.00 49.55 28.01
C ASP A 60 12.53 49.13 27.89
N SER A 61 12.22 48.46 28.97
CA SER A 61 10.97 48.00 29.53
C SER A 61 9.88 49.07 29.67
N VAL A 62 8.63 48.70 29.37
CA VAL A 62 7.46 49.23 30.11
C VAL A 62 6.56 48.04 30.46
N SER A 63 6.47 47.81 31.76
CA SER A 63 5.50 46.96 32.41
C SER A 63 4.11 47.65 32.44
N SER A 64 3.08 46.94 32.05
CA SER A 64 1.73 47.21 32.56
C SER A 64 1.00 45.89 32.81
N SER A 65 0.84 45.63 34.08
CA SER A 65 0.01 44.59 34.66
C SER A 65 -1.47 44.90 34.44
N SER A 66 -2.20 43.95 33.84
CA SER A 66 -3.63 43.86 34.07
C SER A 66 -4.00 42.37 34.22
N ALA A 67 -4.38 42.06 35.44
CA ALA A 67 -5.00 40.81 35.81
C ALA A 67 -6.37 40.68 35.13
N MET A 68 -6.60 39.57 34.44
CA MET A 68 -7.96 39.15 34.14
C MET A 68 -8.09 37.63 34.37
N SER A 69 -8.99 37.39 35.26
CA SER A 69 -9.67 36.20 35.72
C SER A 69 -9.59 34.97 34.78
N SER A 70 -9.12 33.89 35.39
CA SER A 70 -9.33 32.51 34.97
C SER A 70 -10.82 32.19 34.94
N SER A 71 -11.37 32.02 33.74
CA SER A 71 -12.56 31.19 33.54
C SER A 71 -12.11 29.89 32.93
N SER A 72 -12.08 28.83 33.73
CA SER A 72 -12.00 27.45 33.30
C SER A 72 -13.24 27.13 32.46
N ALA A 73 -13.10 27.20 31.16
CA ALA A 73 -14.05 26.54 30.25
C ALA A 73 -13.78 25.05 30.33
N GLU A 74 -14.65 24.33 31.02
CA GLU A 74 -14.79 22.88 30.87
C GLU A 74 -15.12 22.61 29.39
N GLN A 75 -14.15 22.09 28.68
CA GLN A 75 -14.34 21.57 27.34
C GLN A 75 -15.11 20.25 27.52
N SER A 76 -16.44 20.35 27.52
CA SER A 76 -17.30 19.20 27.43
C SER A 76 -17.02 18.52 26.09
N SER A 77 -16.33 17.40 26.13
CA SER A 77 -16.26 16.46 25.03
C SER A 77 -17.68 15.94 24.76
N SER A 78 -18.39 16.62 23.88
CA SER A 78 -19.59 16.09 23.29
C SER A 78 -19.16 14.95 22.35
N SER A 79 -19.17 13.70 22.87
CA SER A 79 -19.22 12.54 22.01
C SER A 79 -20.53 12.66 21.22
N SER A 80 -20.44 13.13 19.98
CA SER A 80 -21.56 13.05 19.06
C SER A 80 -21.88 11.58 18.84
N ASN A 81 -22.98 11.12 19.46
CA ASN A 81 -23.58 9.83 19.11
C ASN A 81 -24.12 9.95 17.67
N VAL A 82 -23.23 9.83 16.70
CA VAL A 82 -23.63 9.57 15.33
C VAL A 82 -24.29 8.18 15.37
N PRO A 83 -25.54 8.02 14.94
CA PRO A 83 -26.17 6.70 14.88
C PRO A 83 -25.30 5.77 14.05
N VAL A 84 -24.81 4.68 14.64
CA VAL A 84 -24.08 3.65 13.91
C VAL A 84 -25.07 3.05 12.92
N ASP A 85 -24.76 3.08 11.63
CA ASP A 85 -25.57 2.40 10.62
C ASP A 85 -25.68 0.91 10.98
N PRO A 86 -26.89 0.37 11.19
CA PRO A 86 -27.09 -1.03 11.60
C PRO A 86 -26.61 -2.04 10.53
N ASN A 87 -26.32 -1.58 9.33
CA ASN A 87 -25.79 -2.40 8.26
C ASN A 87 -24.26 -2.54 8.31
N ILE A 88 -23.55 -1.72 9.10
CA ILE A 88 -22.10 -1.85 9.25
C ILE A 88 -21.77 -3.15 10.01
N LEU A 89 -20.94 -4.00 9.37
CA LEU A 89 -20.35 -5.18 9.98
C LEU A 89 -19.07 -4.83 10.75
N TRP A 90 -18.27 -3.93 10.19
CA TRP A 90 -17.01 -3.49 10.73
C TRP A 90 -16.62 -2.15 10.09
N SER A 91 -15.94 -1.31 10.86
CA SER A 91 -15.32 -0.12 10.31
C SER A 91 -14.09 0.29 11.09
N ASP A 92 -13.23 1.06 10.44
CA ASP A 92 -12.26 1.92 11.08
C ASP A 92 -12.34 3.32 10.45
N GLU A 93 -12.66 4.28 11.29
CA GLU A 93 -12.81 5.69 10.91
C GLU A 93 -11.54 6.49 11.28
N PHE A 94 -10.53 5.84 11.82
CA PHE A 94 -9.26 6.42 12.25
C PHE A 94 -9.37 7.69 13.10
N ASN A 95 -10.51 7.87 13.79
CA ASN A 95 -10.81 9.05 14.61
C ASN A 95 -10.02 9.14 15.92
N GLY A 96 -9.16 8.14 16.19
CA GLY A 96 -8.30 8.09 17.37
C GLY A 96 -7.04 8.94 17.24
N THR A 97 -6.15 8.79 18.20
CA THR A 97 -4.81 9.38 18.20
C THR A 97 -3.71 8.37 17.92
N ALA A 98 -4.08 7.11 17.72
CA ALA A 98 -3.20 5.98 17.44
C ALA A 98 -3.96 4.91 16.65
N ILE A 99 -3.20 4.02 16.01
CA ILE A 99 -3.75 2.84 15.33
C ILE A 99 -4.38 1.90 16.35
N ASP A 100 -5.61 1.46 16.09
CA ASP A 100 -6.33 0.53 16.95
C ASP A 100 -5.78 -0.89 16.79
N THR A 101 -4.93 -1.30 17.74
CA THR A 101 -4.32 -2.63 17.73
C THR A 101 -5.32 -3.77 18.00
N SER A 102 -6.57 -3.48 18.34
CA SER A 102 -7.62 -4.50 18.35
C SER A 102 -8.14 -4.85 16.95
N LYS A 103 -7.91 -3.95 15.97
CA LYS A 103 -8.32 -4.10 14.56
C LYS A 103 -7.14 -4.49 13.65
N TRP A 104 -5.94 -3.98 13.93
CA TRP A 104 -4.77 -4.09 13.06
C TRP A 104 -3.60 -4.79 13.74
N THR A 105 -2.85 -5.54 12.95
CA THR A 105 -1.53 -6.10 13.28
C THR A 105 -0.55 -5.65 12.21
N PHE A 106 0.72 -5.48 12.57
CA PHE A 106 1.79 -5.19 11.63
C PHE A 106 2.50 -6.48 11.20
N GLU A 107 2.81 -6.60 9.93
CA GLU A 107 3.79 -7.54 9.43
C GLU A 107 5.14 -6.84 9.32
N ILE A 108 6.21 -7.49 9.80
CA ILE A 108 7.52 -6.88 9.98
C ILE A 108 8.58 -7.68 9.21
N GLY A 109 9.48 -7.00 8.52
CA GLY A 109 10.62 -7.60 7.82
C GLY A 109 10.86 -7.08 6.42
N ASP A 110 11.93 -7.61 5.77
CA ASP A 110 12.46 -7.19 4.47
C ASP A 110 12.74 -8.38 3.54
N HIS A 111 12.00 -9.48 3.69
CA HIS A 111 12.21 -10.70 2.90
C HIS A 111 11.66 -10.61 1.45
N GLY A 112 11.36 -9.41 0.96
CA GLY A 112 10.90 -9.14 -0.41
C GLY A 112 9.44 -9.52 -0.69
N TRP A 113 8.71 -10.00 0.32
CA TRP A 113 7.26 -10.22 0.34
C TRP A 113 6.66 -10.94 -0.88
N GLY A 114 7.47 -11.79 -1.53
CA GLY A 114 7.08 -12.53 -2.74
C GLY A 114 7.32 -11.77 -4.06
N ASN A 115 7.61 -10.47 -4.00
CA ASN A 115 7.71 -9.59 -5.17
C ASN A 115 9.09 -8.93 -5.33
N ASN A 116 10.10 -9.33 -4.52
CA ASN A 116 11.41 -8.68 -4.45
C ASN A 116 11.33 -7.21 -4.07
N GLU A 117 10.39 -6.85 -3.20
CA GLU A 117 10.22 -5.51 -2.64
C GLU A 117 11.47 -5.10 -1.83
N TRP A 118 11.77 -3.81 -1.75
CA TRP A 118 13.03 -3.30 -1.18
C TRP A 118 12.89 -2.67 0.20
N GLU A 119 11.67 -2.38 0.67
CA GLU A 119 11.45 -1.81 1.99
C GLU A 119 11.55 -2.85 3.09
N TYR A 120 11.87 -2.37 4.28
CA TYR A 120 11.62 -3.05 5.54
C TYR A 120 10.27 -2.57 6.08
N TYR A 121 9.30 -3.44 6.21
CA TYR A 121 8.05 -3.11 6.90
C TYR A 121 8.25 -3.11 8.40
N THR A 122 7.77 -2.06 9.07
CA THR A 122 7.92 -1.83 10.50
C THR A 122 6.58 -1.51 11.17
N ASP A 123 6.54 -1.57 12.49
CA ASP A 123 5.41 -1.09 13.33
C ASP A 123 5.69 0.29 13.96
N ARG A 124 6.68 1.01 13.45
CA ARG A 124 7.10 2.31 14.00
C ARG A 124 6.13 3.42 13.60
N ALA A 125 5.99 4.41 14.48
CA ALA A 125 5.18 5.61 14.21
C ALA A 125 5.72 6.46 13.03
N GLU A 126 6.97 6.28 12.64
CA GLU A 126 7.57 6.88 11.44
C GLU A 126 6.99 6.32 10.14
N ASN A 127 6.45 5.08 10.18
CA ASN A 127 5.92 4.39 9.01
C ASN A 127 4.40 4.24 9.03
N ALA A 128 3.75 4.21 10.22
CA ALA A 128 2.29 4.19 10.29
C ALA A 128 1.79 4.93 11.53
N TYR A 129 0.85 5.85 11.34
CA TYR A 129 0.28 6.65 12.43
C TYR A 129 -1.08 7.21 12.06
N VAL A 130 -1.86 7.62 13.08
CA VAL A 130 -3.13 8.34 12.90
C VAL A 130 -2.92 9.79 13.27
N LYS A 131 -3.34 10.69 12.39
CA LYS A 131 -3.30 12.12 12.61
C LYS A 131 -4.50 12.80 11.95
N ASP A 132 -5.14 13.70 12.66
CA ASP A 132 -6.27 14.51 12.17
C ASP A 132 -7.44 13.67 11.60
N GLY A 133 -7.64 12.45 12.13
CA GLY A 133 -8.68 11.53 11.67
C GLY A 133 -8.30 10.73 10.42
N ILE A 134 -7.03 10.72 10.04
CA ILE A 134 -6.51 10.02 8.86
C ILE A 134 -5.44 9.01 9.30
N LEU A 135 -5.49 7.79 8.78
CA LEU A 135 -4.36 6.86 8.83
C LEU A 135 -3.34 7.25 7.76
N HIS A 136 -2.09 7.36 8.15
CA HIS A 136 -0.95 7.56 7.27
C HIS A 136 -0.12 6.28 7.23
N ILE A 137 0.12 5.73 6.04
CA ILE A 137 1.13 4.69 5.79
C ILE A 137 2.23 5.34 4.98
N ARG A 138 3.40 5.49 5.61
CA ARG A 138 4.51 6.29 5.10
C ARG A 138 5.68 5.41 4.69
N ALA A 139 6.07 5.53 3.44
CA ALA A 139 7.36 5.04 2.98
C ALA A 139 8.44 6.12 3.18
N ASN A 140 9.54 5.74 3.82
CA ASN A 140 10.69 6.59 4.07
C ASN A 140 11.92 6.06 3.32
N LYS A 141 12.76 6.98 2.86
CA LYS A 141 14.14 6.66 2.47
C LYS A 141 15.04 6.81 3.68
N GLU A 142 15.40 5.71 4.27
CA GLU A 142 16.31 5.65 5.42
C GLU A 142 17.04 4.31 5.44
N ILE A 143 18.22 4.26 6.06
CA ILE A 143 18.89 2.99 6.33
C ILE A 143 18.29 2.41 7.61
N PHE A 144 17.67 1.25 7.47
CA PHE A 144 17.12 0.50 8.60
C PHE A 144 17.43 -0.99 8.42
N GLU A 145 18.16 -1.57 9.39
CA GLU A 145 18.70 -2.94 9.26
C GLU A 145 19.45 -3.14 7.92
N SER A 146 18.96 -4.02 7.06
CA SER A 146 19.50 -4.32 5.73
C SER A 146 18.91 -3.48 4.60
N ALA A 147 17.82 -2.77 4.86
CA ALA A 147 17.05 -2.05 3.84
C ALA A 147 17.48 -0.58 3.71
N LYS A 148 17.16 0.02 2.55
CA LYS A 148 17.37 1.44 2.25
C LYS A 148 16.06 2.24 2.32
N TYR A 149 14.95 1.56 2.48
CA TYR A 149 13.63 2.12 2.60
C TYR A 149 12.90 1.43 3.74
N THR A 150 12.00 2.14 4.39
CA THR A 150 11.07 1.56 5.37
C THR A 150 9.65 1.94 4.99
N SER A 151 8.71 1.10 5.38
CA SER A 151 7.28 1.35 5.19
C SER A 151 6.47 0.60 6.25
N ALA A 152 5.15 0.52 6.10
CA ALA A 152 4.31 -0.31 6.94
C ALA A 152 3.39 -1.20 6.10
N ARG A 153 3.13 -2.40 6.64
CA ARG A 153 2.16 -3.36 6.15
C ARG A 153 1.27 -3.79 7.32
N MET A 154 -0.02 -3.43 7.22
CA MET A 154 -1.01 -3.62 8.27
C MET A 154 -2.05 -4.63 7.81
N ILE A 155 -2.42 -5.57 8.70
CA ILE A 155 -3.38 -6.64 8.38
C ILE A 155 -4.46 -6.75 9.45
N THR A 156 -5.65 -7.22 9.05
CA THR A 156 -6.72 -7.57 9.99
C THR A 156 -6.79 -9.07 10.31
N LYS A 157 -5.84 -9.89 9.83
CA LYS A 157 -5.78 -11.33 10.10
C LYS A 157 -5.84 -11.65 11.60
N GLY A 158 -6.71 -12.58 11.96
CA GLY A 158 -6.94 -12.97 13.36
C GLY A 158 -7.74 -11.97 14.21
N LYS A 159 -8.14 -10.82 13.62
CA LYS A 159 -8.95 -9.78 14.27
C LYS A 159 -10.27 -9.55 13.58
N PHE A 160 -10.25 -9.44 12.26
CA PHE A 160 -11.44 -9.33 11.44
C PHE A 160 -11.24 -10.03 10.10
N SER A 161 -12.13 -10.92 9.76
CA SER A 161 -12.28 -11.53 8.43
C SER A 161 -13.77 -11.74 8.14
N PHE A 162 -14.15 -11.64 6.88
CA PHE A 162 -15.54 -11.75 6.46
C PHE A 162 -15.62 -12.34 5.04
N PHE A 163 -16.83 -12.74 4.65
CA PHE A 163 -17.15 -13.07 3.26
C PHE A 163 -18.48 -12.44 2.91
N TYR A 164 -18.59 -11.95 1.69
CA TYR A 164 -19.70 -11.16 1.16
C TYR A 164 -19.97 -9.87 1.93
N GLY A 165 -20.32 -8.86 1.20
CA GLY A 165 -20.59 -7.54 1.74
C GLY A 165 -20.27 -6.45 0.72
N THR A 166 -20.48 -5.22 1.13
CA THR A 166 -19.99 -4.04 0.41
C THR A 166 -18.88 -3.43 1.25
N ILE A 167 -17.71 -3.28 0.66
CA ILE A 167 -16.58 -2.55 1.22
C ILE A 167 -16.60 -1.15 0.64
N GLU A 168 -16.36 -0.15 1.46
CA GLU A 168 -16.15 1.22 1.06
C GLU A 168 -14.93 1.77 1.82
N ALA A 169 -14.00 2.35 1.08
CA ALA A 169 -12.82 2.98 1.64
C ALA A 169 -12.57 4.32 0.95
N ARG A 170 -12.16 5.34 1.71
CA ARG A 170 -11.77 6.63 1.15
C ARG A 170 -10.28 6.81 1.32
N ILE A 171 -9.55 6.81 0.20
CA ILE A 171 -8.09 6.69 0.17
C ILE A 171 -7.51 7.66 -0.85
N ALA A 172 -6.35 8.26 -0.50
CA ALA A 172 -5.46 8.95 -1.43
C ALA A 172 -4.15 8.14 -1.51
N LEU A 173 -3.67 7.92 -2.73
CA LEU A 173 -2.52 7.05 -2.99
C LEU A 173 -1.26 7.87 -3.26
N PRO A 174 -0.07 7.44 -2.79
CA PRO A 174 1.18 8.04 -3.20
C PRO A 174 1.46 7.75 -4.68
N VAL A 175 2.06 8.74 -5.34
CA VAL A 175 2.50 8.67 -6.73
C VAL A 175 3.99 8.86 -6.79
N GLY A 176 4.69 8.02 -7.57
CA GLY A 176 6.12 8.19 -7.75
C GLY A 176 6.83 6.93 -8.22
N LYS A 177 7.93 7.10 -8.94
CA LYS A 177 8.66 6.00 -9.57
C LYS A 177 9.15 4.98 -8.54
N GLY A 178 8.75 3.74 -8.70
CA GLY A 178 9.08 2.63 -7.81
C GLY A 178 8.16 2.54 -6.58
N ILE A 179 7.08 3.32 -6.51
CA ILE A 179 6.09 3.24 -5.42
C ILE A 179 4.93 2.32 -5.84
N TRP A 180 4.48 1.50 -4.88
CA TRP A 180 3.41 0.53 -5.09
C TRP A 180 2.51 0.45 -3.85
N PRO A 181 1.53 1.36 -3.74
CA PRO A 181 0.51 1.28 -2.70
C PRO A 181 -0.56 0.23 -3.03
N ALA A 182 -1.09 -0.43 -1.99
CA ALA A 182 -2.16 -1.40 -2.13
C ALA A 182 -3.13 -1.41 -0.95
N PHE A 183 -4.43 -1.59 -1.27
CA PHE A 183 -5.49 -2.01 -0.36
C PHE A 183 -6.13 -3.26 -0.93
N TRP A 184 -5.92 -4.39 -0.27
CA TRP A 184 -6.18 -5.70 -0.80
C TRP A 184 -6.54 -6.72 0.28
N MET A 185 -6.78 -7.95 -0.10
CA MET A 185 -7.27 -9.01 0.79
C MET A 185 -6.65 -10.35 0.44
N LEU A 186 -6.38 -11.16 1.47
CA LEU A 186 -6.03 -12.57 1.33
C LEU A 186 -7.05 -13.46 2.04
N GLY A 187 -7.22 -14.68 1.53
CA GLY A 187 -8.05 -15.68 2.16
C GLY A 187 -7.60 -16.02 3.57
N ASP A 188 -8.53 -16.05 4.53
CA ASP A 188 -8.27 -16.27 5.96
C ASP A 188 -7.65 -17.66 6.24
N ASN A 189 -7.79 -18.59 5.29
CA ASN A 189 -7.21 -19.93 5.32
C ASN A 189 -5.81 -20.04 4.71
N ILE A 190 -5.10 -18.92 4.53
CA ILE A 190 -3.76 -18.90 3.90
C ILE A 190 -2.74 -19.81 4.60
N ASP A 191 -2.84 -19.95 5.93
CA ASP A 191 -1.93 -20.84 6.69
C ASP A 191 -2.19 -22.33 6.43
N GLU A 192 -3.36 -22.67 5.88
CA GLU A 192 -3.76 -24.06 5.59
C GLU A 192 -3.44 -24.47 4.15
N VAL A 193 -3.74 -23.59 3.18
CA VAL A 193 -3.68 -23.91 1.77
C VAL A 193 -2.64 -23.12 0.98
N SER A 194 -2.02 -22.12 1.59
CA SER A 194 -1.05 -21.21 0.97
C SER A 194 -1.59 -20.43 -0.23
N TRP A 195 -0.82 -19.47 -0.72
CA TRP A 195 -1.08 -18.74 -1.95
C TRP A 195 -0.68 -19.59 -3.17
N PRO A 196 -1.40 -19.55 -4.32
CA PRO A 196 -2.61 -18.76 -4.57
C PRO A 196 -3.93 -19.48 -4.22
N ALA A 197 -3.90 -20.63 -3.59
CA ALA A 197 -5.10 -21.42 -3.31
C ALA A 197 -6.01 -20.79 -2.24
N CYS A 198 -5.47 -19.92 -1.37
CA CYS A 198 -6.27 -19.14 -0.43
C CYS A 198 -7.12 -18.07 -1.12
N GLY A 199 -6.75 -17.65 -2.34
CA GLY A 199 -7.32 -16.52 -3.06
C GLY A 199 -6.75 -15.18 -2.61
N GLU A 200 -6.77 -14.21 -3.54
CA GLU A 200 -6.37 -12.81 -3.33
C GLU A 200 -7.32 -11.88 -4.07
N ILE A 201 -7.66 -10.76 -3.47
CA ILE A 201 -8.54 -9.74 -4.05
C ILE A 201 -7.86 -8.39 -3.85
N ASP A 202 -7.34 -7.82 -4.94
CA ASP A 202 -6.69 -6.51 -4.94
C ASP A 202 -7.73 -5.47 -5.30
N ILE A 203 -8.25 -4.79 -4.27
CA ILE A 203 -9.28 -3.76 -4.46
C ILE A 203 -8.66 -2.53 -5.10
N ILE A 204 -7.48 -2.13 -4.63
CA ILE A 204 -6.72 -0.98 -5.11
C ILE A 204 -5.27 -1.37 -5.21
N GLU A 205 -4.70 -1.24 -6.39
CA GLU A 205 -3.27 -1.17 -6.59
C GLU A 205 -2.93 -0.04 -7.54
N ALA A 206 -1.81 0.63 -7.32
CA ALA A 206 -1.23 1.56 -8.27
C ALA A 206 0.29 1.40 -8.29
N ILE A 207 0.93 1.75 -9.39
CA ILE A 207 2.40 1.68 -9.53
C ILE A 207 2.95 2.95 -10.14
N ASN A 208 4.14 3.32 -9.69
CA ASN A 208 4.91 4.40 -10.28
C ASN A 208 4.17 5.76 -10.27
N ASP A 209 4.35 6.51 -11.32
CA ASP A 209 3.69 7.80 -11.59
C ASP A 209 2.46 7.66 -12.50
N GLU A 210 1.92 6.44 -12.61
CA GLU A 210 0.70 6.18 -13.34
C GLU A 210 -0.51 6.60 -12.52
N SER A 211 -1.31 7.54 -13.01
CA SER A 211 -2.61 7.89 -12.41
C SER A 211 -3.66 6.85 -12.80
N VAL A 212 -3.41 5.59 -12.45
CA VAL A 212 -4.23 4.43 -12.79
C VAL A 212 -4.39 3.53 -11.58
N VAL A 213 -5.62 3.11 -11.32
CA VAL A 213 -5.93 2.09 -10.32
C VAL A 213 -6.21 0.77 -11.00
N TYR A 214 -5.61 -0.28 -10.50
CA TYR A 214 -5.80 -1.66 -10.92
C TYR A 214 -6.61 -2.40 -9.87
N GLY A 215 -7.50 -3.27 -10.33
CA GLY A 215 -8.21 -4.25 -9.51
C GLY A 215 -7.98 -5.64 -10.06
N THR A 216 -7.54 -6.57 -9.21
CA THR A 216 -7.13 -7.90 -9.65
C THR A 216 -7.68 -8.98 -8.72
N HIS A 217 -7.86 -10.18 -9.24
CA HIS A 217 -8.18 -11.37 -8.48
C HIS A 217 -7.16 -12.46 -8.82
N HIS A 218 -6.63 -13.14 -7.80
CA HIS A 218 -5.70 -14.25 -7.97
C HIS A 218 -6.24 -15.49 -7.27
N TRP A 219 -6.11 -16.67 -7.93
CA TRP A 219 -6.56 -17.94 -7.39
C TRP A 219 -5.74 -19.11 -7.97
N ALA A 220 -5.97 -20.31 -7.45
CA ALA A 220 -5.45 -21.52 -8.06
C ALA A 220 -6.45 -22.06 -9.09
N HIS A 221 -5.99 -22.27 -10.32
CA HIS A 221 -6.72 -22.94 -11.38
C HIS A 221 -5.93 -24.17 -11.84
N ASP A 222 -6.50 -25.37 -11.72
CA ASP A 222 -5.81 -26.63 -12.01
C ASP A 222 -4.44 -26.75 -11.32
N GLY A 223 -4.34 -26.26 -10.08
CA GLY A 223 -3.11 -26.27 -9.27
C GLY A 223 -2.04 -25.27 -9.70
N THR A 224 -2.35 -24.36 -10.63
CA THR A 224 -1.47 -23.27 -11.06
C THR A 224 -2.06 -21.91 -10.71
N HIS A 225 -1.19 -20.88 -10.66
CA HIS A 225 -1.65 -19.51 -10.44
C HIS A 225 -2.43 -18.99 -11.66
N ALA A 226 -3.62 -18.47 -11.42
CA ALA A 226 -4.44 -17.76 -12.38
C ALA A 226 -4.78 -16.37 -11.83
N ASN A 227 -5.00 -15.41 -12.71
CA ASN A 227 -5.45 -14.07 -12.34
C ASN A 227 -6.39 -13.48 -13.40
N TYR A 228 -7.16 -12.48 -12.95
CA TYR A 228 -8.00 -11.67 -13.82
C TYR A 228 -8.12 -10.27 -13.26
N GLY A 229 -7.72 -9.27 -14.02
CA GLY A 229 -7.72 -7.87 -13.60
C GLY A 229 -8.09 -6.91 -14.71
N ASN A 230 -8.50 -5.71 -14.30
CA ASN A 230 -8.74 -4.54 -15.15
C ASN A 230 -8.30 -3.26 -14.43
N SER A 231 -8.53 -2.10 -15.04
CA SER A 231 -8.08 -0.84 -14.46
C SER A 231 -8.98 0.34 -14.87
N THR A 232 -8.75 1.48 -14.21
CA THR A 232 -9.38 2.76 -14.58
C THR A 232 -8.91 3.30 -15.93
N ARG A 233 -7.78 2.79 -16.46
CA ARG A 233 -7.25 3.16 -17.78
C ARG A 233 -8.11 2.61 -18.92
N ASP A 234 -8.53 1.36 -18.79
CA ASP A 234 -9.36 0.70 -19.77
C ASP A 234 -10.24 -0.38 -19.11
N TYR A 235 -11.52 -0.11 -19.02
CA TYR A 235 -12.52 -1.08 -18.62
C TYR A 235 -13.51 -1.23 -19.79
N TYR A 236 -13.28 -2.23 -20.65
CA TYR A 236 -14.05 -2.52 -21.86
C TYR A 236 -14.20 -1.29 -22.79
N GLY A 237 -13.11 -0.56 -23.03
CA GLY A 237 -13.07 0.61 -23.89
C GLY A 237 -13.54 1.91 -23.21
N THR A 238 -13.74 1.89 -21.90
CA THR A 238 -14.07 3.08 -21.09
C THR A 238 -12.94 3.36 -20.12
N SER A 239 -12.56 4.63 -19.99
CA SER A 239 -11.53 5.07 -19.02
C SER A 239 -12.09 6.07 -18.02
N TYR A 240 -11.47 6.15 -16.86
CA TYR A 240 -11.75 7.13 -15.82
C TYR A 240 -10.45 7.85 -15.42
N PRO A 241 -10.10 8.97 -16.10
CA PRO A 241 -8.96 9.77 -15.73
C PRO A 241 -9.17 10.40 -14.37
N MET A 242 -8.21 10.21 -13.44
CA MET A 242 -8.29 10.70 -12.07
C MET A 242 -6.89 11.05 -11.55
N ASP A 243 -6.83 11.92 -10.57
CA ASP A 243 -5.61 12.16 -9.79
C ASP A 243 -5.66 11.28 -8.53
N ILE A 244 -4.99 10.15 -8.57
CA ILE A 244 -5.01 9.18 -7.46
C ILE A 244 -4.38 9.73 -6.17
N SER A 245 -3.67 10.87 -6.22
CA SER A 245 -3.13 11.53 -5.04
C SER A 245 -4.18 12.33 -4.26
N GLU A 246 -5.34 12.56 -4.84
CA GLU A 246 -6.51 13.11 -4.15
C GLU A 246 -7.34 11.98 -3.52
N PHE A 247 -8.18 12.33 -2.56
CA PHE A 247 -9.08 11.35 -1.95
C PHE A 247 -10.20 10.93 -2.88
N HIS A 248 -10.27 9.63 -3.17
CA HIS A 248 -11.36 8.98 -3.89
C HIS A 248 -12.08 7.95 -3.01
N THR A 249 -13.34 7.67 -3.33
CA THR A 249 -14.10 6.60 -2.68
C THR A 249 -14.01 5.33 -3.52
N TYR A 250 -13.37 4.33 -2.96
CA TYR A 250 -13.26 3.00 -3.55
C TYR A 250 -14.30 2.08 -2.93
N LYS A 251 -15.00 1.35 -3.77
CA LYS A 251 -16.06 0.44 -3.35
C LYS A 251 -15.89 -0.93 -4.00
N MET A 252 -16.06 -1.98 -3.22
CA MET A 252 -16.19 -3.34 -3.73
C MET A 252 -17.52 -3.94 -3.28
N THR A 253 -18.29 -4.48 -4.22
CA THR A 253 -19.47 -5.30 -3.91
C THR A 253 -19.12 -6.75 -4.11
N TRP A 254 -19.46 -7.58 -3.14
CA TRP A 254 -19.13 -8.99 -3.16
C TRP A 254 -20.32 -9.81 -2.69
N ASP A 255 -20.86 -10.63 -3.56
CA ASP A 255 -21.93 -11.58 -3.25
C ASP A 255 -21.60 -12.98 -3.80
N LYS A 256 -22.57 -13.90 -3.72
CA LYS A 256 -22.38 -15.27 -4.20
C LYS A 256 -22.24 -15.41 -5.72
N ASN A 257 -22.44 -14.34 -6.48
CA ASN A 257 -22.43 -14.39 -7.94
C ASN A 257 -21.22 -13.70 -8.54
N ALA A 258 -20.79 -12.57 -7.91
CA ALA A 258 -19.74 -11.74 -8.47
C ALA A 258 -19.03 -10.90 -7.42
N ILE A 259 -17.83 -10.45 -7.77
CA ILE A 259 -17.08 -9.37 -7.11
C ILE A 259 -16.94 -8.25 -8.13
N ALA A 260 -17.34 -7.03 -7.78
CA ALA A 260 -17.19 -5.85 -8.63
C ALA A 260 -16.59 -4.68 -7.87
N MET A 261 -15.67 -3.96 -8.51
CA MET A 261 -14.91 -2.86 -7.92
C MET A 261 -15.18 -1.54 -8.64
N TYR A 262 -15.24 -0.48 -7.83
CA TYR A 262 -15.61 0.86 -8.30
C TYR A 262 -14.70 1.91 -7.65
N VAL A 263 -14.46 3.00 -8.36
CA VAL A 263 -13.93 4.26 -7.83
C VAL A 263 -14.87 5.39 -8.23
N ASP A 264 -15.32 6.19 -7.26
CA ASP A 264 -16.29 7.28 -7.45
C ASP A 264 -17.47 6.87 -8.36
N ASP A 265 -18.03 5.67 -8.12
CA ASP A 265 -19.08 5.00 -8.90
C ASP A 265 -18.69 4.51 -10.32
N PHE A 266 -17.47 4.77 -10.81
CA PHE A 266 -16.95 4.16 -12.03
C PHE A 266 -16.51 2.72 -11.77
N LYS A 267 -17.17 1.74 -12.42
CA LYS A 267 -16.78 0.34 -12.33
C LYS A 267 -15.51 0.09 -13.17
N TYR A 268 -14.44 -0.41 -12.53
CA TYR A 268 -13.18 -0.71 -13.21
C TYR A 268 -12.78 -2.19 -13.17
N GLN A 269 -13.51 -3.04 -12.41
CA GLN A 269 -13.28 -4.48 -12.39
C GLN A 269 -14.56 -5.22 -12.02
N GLU A 270 -14.75 -6.42 -12.60
CA GLU A 270 -15.80 -7.37 -12.19
C GLU A 270 -15.41 -8.79 -12.59
N ILE A 271 -15.59 -9.75 -11.68
CA ILE A 271 -15.42 -11.17 -11.95
C ILE A 271 -16.66 -11.94 -11.48
N ALA A 272 -17.12 -12.87 -12.31
CA ALA A 272 -18.19 -13.80 -11.94
C ALA A 272 -17.60 -14.96 -11.13
N ILE A 273 -18.20 -15.26 -9.96
CA ILE A 273 -17.75 -16.31 -9.03
C ILE A 273 -18.85 -17.33 -8.70
N ALA A 274 -19.99 -17.28 -9.41
CA ALA A 274 -21.16 -18.11 -9.10
C ALA A 274 -20.97 -19.60 -9.32
N GLU A 275 -19.96 -19.99 -10.08
CA GLU A 275 -19.69 -21.39 -10.40
C GLU A 275 -18.76 -22.00 -9.35
N ALA A 276 -19.09 -23.22 -8.91
CA ALA A 276 -18.23 -23.99 -8.02
C ALA A 276 -16.92 -24.42 -8.75
N GLY A 277 -15.97 -24.96 -8.02
CA GLY A 277 -14.67 -25.37 -8.52
C GLY A 277 -13.60 -24.36 -8.15
N ASP A 278 -12.79 -23.89 -9.08
CA ASP A 278 -11.65 -23.03 -8.81
C ASP A 278 -12.04 -21.68 -8.17
N MET A 279 -13.27 -21.22 -8.43
CA MET A 279 -13.82 -19.99 -7.82
C MET A 279 -14.31 -20.18 -6.38
N ASP A 280 -14.31 -21.38 -5.83
CA ASP A 280 -14.76 -21.68 -4.45
C ASP A 280 -13.95 -20.90 -3.39
N THR A 281 -12.72 -20.53 -3.71
CA THR A 281 -11.91 -19.71 -2.82
C THR A 281 -12.57 -18.36 -2.51
N PHE A 282 -13.27 -17.75 -3.48
CA PHE A 282 -13.97 -16.47 -3.31
C PHE A 282 -15.31 -16.59 -2.57
N HIS A 283 -15.65 -17.76 -2.06
CA HIS A 283 -16.79 -18.02 -1.17
C HIS A 283 -16.35 -18.27 0.28
N LYS A 284 -15.11 -17.91 0.62
CA LYS A 284 -14.53 -18.04 1.97
C LYS A 284 -14.28 -16.67 2.59
N LYS A 285 -13.77 -16.67 3.81
CA LYS A 285 -13.43 -15.42 4.49
C LYS A 285 -12.10 -14.87 4.01
N PHE A 286 -12.03 -13.55 3.92
CA PHE A 286 -10.84 -12.79 3.61
C PHE A 286 -10.58 -11.75 4.69
N PHE A 287 -9.31 -11.38 4.89
CA PHE A 287 -8.87 -10.29 5.75
C PHE A 287 -8.20 -9.20 4.93
N PHE A 288 -8.19 -7.97 5.44
CA PHE A 288 -7.61 -6.82 4.78
C PHE A 288 -6.10 -6.71 4.96
N ILE A 289 -5.45 -6.13 3.97
CA ILE A 289 -4.05 -5.71 3.98
C ILE A 289 -3.96 -4.29 3.40
N LEU A 290 -3.16 -3.44 4.06
CA LEU A 290 -2.78 -2.10 3.63
C LEU A 290 -1.27 -2.00 3.64
N ASN A 291 -0.65 -1.57 2.55
CA ASN A 291 0.79 -1.32 2.49
C ASN A 291 1.19 -0.31 1.42
N VAL A 292 2.39 0.22 1.55
CA VAL A 292 3.09 0.93 0.48
C VAL A 292 4.42 0.22 0.25
N ALA A 293 4.53 -0.54 -0.83
CA ALA A 293 5.77 -1.18 -1.23
C ALA A 293 6.70 -0.21 -1.97
N VAL A 294 8.00 -0.49 -1.95
CA VAL A 294 9.02 0.27 -2.65
C VAL A 294 9.80 -0.66 -3.56
N ALA A 295 9.80 -0.39 -4.85
CA ALA A 295 10.30 -1.26 -5.91
C ALA A 295 9.57 -2.62 -5.93
N GLY A 296 10.05 -3.53 -6.76
CA GLY A 296 9.49 -4.87 -6.86
C GLY A 296 9.32 -5.30 -8.31
N THR A 297 8.91 -6.55 -8.48
CA THR A 297 8.81 -7.17 -9.80
C THR A 297 7.85 -6.43 -10.74
N TRP A 298 6.80 -5.81 -10.21
CA TRP A 298 5.80 -5.12 -11.03
C TRP A 298 6.12 -3.64 -11.26
N PRO A 299 6.38 -2.78 -10.24
CA PRO A 299 6.75 -1.38 -10.48
C PRO A 299 8.15 -1.23 -11.07
N GLY A 300 8.97 -2.29 -11.01
CA GLY A 300 10.37 -2.27 -11.40
C GLY A 300 11.30 -1.87 -10.26
N PHE A 301 12.58 -1.78 -10.60
CA PHE A 301 13.66 -1.56 -9.63
C PHE A 301 14.33 -0.18 -9.79
N GLU A 302 13.65 0.75 -10.44
CA GLU A 302 14.05 2.15 -10.51
C GLU A 302 13.19 2.98 -9.56
N VAL A 303 13.82 3.58 -8.54
CA VAL A 303 13.16 4.37 -7.50
C VAL A 303 13.67 5.81 -7.55
N ASP A 304 12.78 6.79 -7.56
CA ASP A 304 13.15 8.19 -7.41
C ASP A 304 13.28 8.54 -5.93
N ASP A 305 14.49 8.65 -5.47
CA ASP A 305 14.82 8.96 -4.08
C ASP A 305 14.33 10.34 -3.60
N THR A 306 13.99 11.25 -4.51
CA THR A 306 13.62 12.63 -4.18
C THR A 306 12.15 12.74 -3.72
N GLN A 307 11.34 11.72 -3.94
CA GLN A 307 9.92 11.70 -3.60
C GLN A 307 9.62 11.34 -2.14
N PHE A 308 10.64 10.84 -1.40
CA PHE A 308 10.44 10.42 -0.01
C PHE A 308 10.55 11.60 0.98
N PRO A 309 9.77 11.61 2.07
CA PRO A 309 8.76 10.60 2.41
C PRO A 309 7.52 10.72 1.53
N THR A 310 6.86 9.58 1.23
CA THR A 310 5.60 9.54 0.51
C THR A 310 4.57 8.70 1.30
N GLU A 311 3.28 9.00 1.15
CA GLU A 311 2.26 8.46 2.05
C GLU A 311 1.00 8.02 1.32
N MET A 312 0.46 6.87 1.70
CA MET A 312 -0.94 6.52 1.48
C MET A 312 -1.76 7.06 2.65
N LEU A 313 -2.85 7.75 2.34
CA LEU A 313 -3.75 8.35 3.32
C LEU A 313 -5.09 7.61 3.29
N VAL A 314 -5.58 7.17 4.45
CA VAL A 314 -6.85 6.47 4.57
C VAL A 314 -7.75 7.20 5.55
N ASP A 315 -8.87 7.74 5.05
CA ASP A 315 -9.87 8.44 5.85
C ASP A 315 -10.74 7.45 6.63
N TYR A 316 -11.28 6.45 5.93
CA TYR A 316 -12.02 5.37 6.55
C TYR A 316 -12.02 4.09 5.71
N ILE A 317 -12.34 2.97 6.39
CA ILE A 317 -12.69 1.69 5.77
C ILE A 317 -13.96 1.18 6.47
N ARG A 318 -14.99 0.83 5.68
CA ARG A 318 -16.28 0.34 6.15
C ARG A 318 -16.68 -0.93 5.42
N VAL A 319 -17.23 -1.87 6.16
CA VAL A 319 -17.79 -3.11 5.61
C VAL A 319 -19.26 -3.16 5.98
N TYR A 320 -20.12 -3.24 4.98
CA TYR A 320 -21.57 -3.31 5.13
C TYR A 320 -22.07 -4.72 4.81
N LYS A 321 -23.11 -5.13 5.49
CA LYS A 321 -23.88 -6.33 5.14
C LYS A 321 -24.49 -6.14 3.76
N ASN A 322 -24.52 -7.21 2.97
CA ASN A 322 -25.38 -7.19 1.79
C ASN A 322 -26.83 -7.04 2.26
N THR A 323 -27.50 -5.98 1.84
CA THR A 323 -28.95 -5.89 2.02
C THR A 323 -29.56 -6.91 1.09
N SER A 324 -30.12 -7.98 1.68
CA SER A 324 -30.87 -8.99 0.93
C SER A 324 -32.01 -8.29 0.16
N ASN A 325 -31.92 -8.30 -1.14
CA ASN A 325 -33.09 -8.08 -1.98
C ASN A 325 -33.87 -9.39 -2.15
#